data_d9e0f6aaf3f680e61f0f990b99145080
#
_entry.id   d9e0f6aaf3f680e61f0f990b99145080
#
_cell.length_a   1.000
_cell.length_b   1.000
_cell.length_c   1.000
_cell.angle_alpha   90.00
_cell.angle_beta   90.00
_cell.angle_gamma   90.00
#
_symmetry.space_group_name_H-M   'P 1'
#
loop_
_entity.id
_entity.type
_entity.pdbx_description
1 polymer ?
#
loop_
_entity_poly.entity_id
_entity_poly.type
_entity_poly.pdbx_seq_one_letter_code
_entity_poly.pdbx_strand_id
1 'polypeptide(L)'
;QKNLSKEMEAASDELDFEKASIYRDRIKSLNIIQSSQRINEANLVDADVIAGYKESGKACIQVFFYRSKQNWGNQAYFPKHDPDQDISEIMSSFLMQFYENKNVPKLIILNLDIRDKKLIEQTLSTKENKNISIAIAKKGAKAKVISLAEKNAKESLNRKLHETNNNKNLFEGIVKKFNLKNNISLIE
;
A
#
# COMPACT_ATOMS: atom_id res chain seq x y z
N GLN A 1 0.22 -14.91 20.33
CA GLN A 1 -0.28 -15.10 18.95
C GLN A 1 -0.47 -16.57 18.60
N LYS A 2 0.55 -17.43 18.78
CA LYS A 2 0.44 -18.85 18.45
C LYS A 2 -0.72 -19.57 19.14
N ASN A 3 -1.05 -19.21 20.39
CA ASN A 3 -2.20 -19.79 21.10
C ASN A 3 -3.54 -19.32 20.51
N LEU A 4 -3.66 -18.02 20.21
CA LEU A 4 -4.87 -17.47 19.60
C LEU A 4 -5.13 -18.04 18.19
N SER A 5 -4.07 -18.33 17.41
CA SER A 5 -4.23 -18.99 16.11
C SER A 5 -4.77 -20.41 16.27
N LYS A 6 -4.27 -21.16 17.26
CA LYS A 6 -4.78 -22.51 17.56
C LYS A 6 -6.23 -22.49 18.03
N GLU A 7 -6.60 -21.52 18.88
CA GLU A 7 -7.99 -21.36 19.35
C GLU A 7 -8.92 -20.96 18.20
N MET A 8 -8.45 -20.15 17.26
CA MET A 8 -9.19 -19.80 16.04
C MET A 8 -9.44 -21.03 15.15
N GLU A 9 -8.37 -21.82 14.92
CA GLU A 9 -8.46 -23.05 14.13
C GLU A 9 -9.40 -24.06 14.80
N ALA A 10 -9.28 -24.30 16.11
CA ALA A 10 -10.15 -25.21 16.85
C ALA A 10 -11.63 -24.77 16.78
N ALA A 11 -11.92 -23.48 16.97
CA ALA A 11 -13.27 -22.96 16.83
C ALA A 11 -13.82 -23.11 15.40
N SER A 12 -12.94 -22.96 14.38
CA SER A 12 -13.32 -23.20 12.98
C SER A 12 -13.63 -24.66 12.69
N ASP A 13 -12.86 -25.60 13.26
CA ASP A 13 -13.07 -27.05 13.12
C ASP A 13 -14.35 -27.51 13.82
N GLU A 14 -14.71 -26.86 14.92
CA GLU A 14 -15.99 -27.05 15.64
C GLU A 14 -17.18 -26.35 14.95
N LEU A 15 -16.94 -25.68 13.79
CA LEU A 15 -17.93 -24.89 13.06
C LEU A 15 -18.50 -23.69 13.87
N ASP A 16 -17.86 -23.30 14.97
CA ASP A 16 -18.18 -22.09 15.74
C ASP A 16 -17.52 -20.85 15.10
N PHE A 17 -18.10 -20.43 13.95
CA PHE A 17 -17.56 -19.31 13.17
C PHE A 17 -17.63 -17.98 13.91
N GLU A 18 -18.49 -17.85 14.90
CA GLU A 18 -18.60 -16.62 15.70
C GLU A 18 -17.37 -16.47 16.60
N LYS A 19 -16.99 -17.52 17.35
CA LYS A 19 -15.74 -17.54 18.11
C LYS A 19 -14.52 -17.44 17.23
N ALA A 20 -14.46 -18.15 16.10
CA ALA A 20 -13.36 -18.06 15.15
C ALA A 20 -13.17 -16.61 14.65
N SER A 21 -14.25 -15.88 14.38
CA SER A 21 -14.19 -14.47 13.96
C SER A 21 -13.65 -13.55 15.05
N ILE A 22 -14.03 -13.78 16.32
CA ILE A 22 -13.51 -13.01 17.48
C ILE A 22 -12.00 -13.22 17.63
N TYR A 23 -11.51 -14.46 17.54
CA TYR A 23 -10.08 -14.74 17.61
C TYR A 23 -9.31 -14.15 16.43
N ARG A 24 -9.84 -14.22 15.20
CA ARG A 24 -9.28 -13.58 14.03
C ARG A 24 -9.11 -12.07 14.22
N ASP A 25 -10.12 -11.40 14.75
CA ASP A 25 -10.10 -9.95 14.93
C ASP A 25 -9.14 -9.53 16.06
N ARG A 26 -9.01 -10.35 17.12
CA ARG A 26 -7.99 -10.19 18.16
C ARG A 26 -6.57 -10.37 17.60
N ILE A 27 -6.33 -11.39 16.77
CA ILE A 27 -5.03 -11.60 16.09
C ILE A 27 -4.71 -10.40 15.19
N LYS A 28 -5.70 -9.90 14.45
CA LYS A 28 -5.55 -8.72 13.57
C LYS A 28 -5.18 -7.47 14.37
N SER A 29 -5.84 -7.22 15.50
CA SER A 29 -5.56 -6.11 16.40
C SER A 29 -4.15 -6.20 17.02
N LEU A 30 -3.74 -7.38 17.46
CA LEU A 30 -2.39 -7.62 17.98
C LEU A 30 -1.31 -7.43 16.92
N ASN A 31 -1.57 -7.85 15.67
CA ASN A 31 -0.66 -7.61 14.55
C ASN A 31 -0.50 -6.12 14.25
N ILE A 32 -1.58 -5.34 14.34
CA ILE A 32 -1.54 -3.88 14.18
C ILE A 32 -0.69 -3.25 15.28
N ILE A 33 -0.88 -3.64 16.54
CA ILE A 33 -0.11 -3.12 17.68
C ILE A 33 1.38 -3.47 17.55
N GLN A 34 1.71 -4.72 17.23
CA GLN A 34 3.10 -5.15 17.06
C GLN A 34 3.78 -4.51 15.84
N SER A 35 3.07 -4.32 14.74
CA SER A 35 3.59 -3.59 13.59
C SER A 35 3.85 -2.13 13.94
N SER A 36 2.95 -1.49 14.70
CA SER A 36 3.12 -0.11 15.17
C SER A 36 4.34 0.04 16.09
N GLN A 37 4.60 -0.90 17.00
CA GLN A 37 5.79 -0.87 17.86
C GLN A 37 7.10 -1.04 17.06
N ARG A 38 7.16 -1.97 16.10
CA ARG A 38 8.34 -2.16 15.23
C ARG A 38 8.60 -0.98 14.30
N ILE A 39 7.55 -0.29 13.90
CA ILE A 39 7.58 0.89 13.03
C ILE A 39 8.21 2.09 13.77
N ASN A 40 7.98 2.24 15.09
CA ASN A 40 8.54 3.33 15.88
C ASN A 40 10.06 3.20 16.13
N GLU A 41 10.67 2.01 15.96
CA GLU A 41 12.12 1.80 16.07
C GLU A 41 12.93 2.57 15.01
N ALA A 42 12.31 2.99 13.88
CA ALA A 42 13.01 3.72 12.81
C ALA A 42 13.33 5.19 13.16
N ASN A 43 12.85 5.70 14.29
CA ASN A 43 13.04 7.08 14.77
C ASN A 43 12.75 8.16 13.70
N LEU A 44 11.71 7.93 12.91
CA LEU A 44 11.29 8.83 11.84
C LEU A 44 10.46 9.98 12.43
N VAL A 45 11.03 11.19 12.47
CA VAL A 45 10.39 12.36 13.09
C VAL A 45 9.31 12.96 12.19
N ASP A 46 9.68 13.22 10.93
CA ASP A 46 8.81 13.78 9.88
C ASP A 46 9.25 13.16 8.55
N ALA A 47 8.55 12.11 8.14
CA ALA A 47 8.89 11.33 6.97
C ALA A 47 7.67 10.65 6.35
N ASP A 48 7.71 10.45 5.05
CA ASP A 48 6.82 9.54 4.33
C ASP A 48 7.64 8.37 3.80
N VAL A 49 7.15 7.14 4.06
CA VAL A 49 7.77 5.92 3.56
C VAL A 49 6.89 5.38 2.46
N ILE A 50 7.42 5.35 1.25
CA ILE A 50 6.64 5.10 0.04
C ILE A 50 7.23 3.89 -0.69
N ALA A 51 6.41 2.86 -0.87
CA ALA A 51 6.79 1.67 -1.61
C ALA A 51 5.88 1.43 -2.81
N GLY A 52 6.49 1.25 -3.97
CA GLY A 52 5.82 0.87 -5.21
C GLY A 52 5.96 -0.63 -5.47
N TYR A 53 4.88 -1.24 -5.92
CA TYR A 53 4.84 -2.62 -6.41
C TYR A 53 4.00 -2.70 -7.66
N LYS A 54 4.48 -3.42 -8.68
CA LYS A 54 3.80 -3.60 -9.97
C LYS A 54 3.69 -5.08 -10.31
N GLU A 55 2.51 -5.51 -10.72
CA GLU A 55 2.23 -6.87 -11.16
C GLU A 55 1.07 -6.87 -12.16
N SER A 56 1.13 -7.72 -13.17
CA SER A 56 0.07 -7.89 -14.18
C SER A 56 -0.39 -6.57 -14.82
N GLY A 57 0.56 -5.67 -15.14
CA GLY A 57 0.26 -4.39 -15.79
C GLY A 57 -0.45 -3.37 -14.90
N LYS A 58 -0.54 -3.60 -13.58
CA LYS A 58 -1.11 -2.66 -12.61
C LYS A 58 -0.10 -2.36 -11.51
N ALA A 59 -0.15 -1.17 -10.95
CA ALA A 59 0.73 -0.74 -9.87
C ALA A 59 -0.06 -0.34 -8.62
N CYS A 60 0.55 -0.57 -7.47
CA CYS A 60 0.12 -0.04 -6.18
C CYS A 60 1.27 0.71 -5.54
N ILE A 61 1.00 1.89 -5.03
CA ILE A 61 1.93 2.68 -4.24
C ILE A 61 1.37 2.80 -2.84
N GLN A 62 2.10 2.27 -1.87
CA GLN A 62 1.76 2.32 -0.46
C GLN A 62 2.53 3.44 0.22
N VAL A 63 1.83 4.32 0.92
CA VAL A 63 2.42 5.44 1.67
C VAL A 63 2.16 5.24 3.15
N PHE A 64 3.21 5.31 3.98
CA PHE A 64 3.12 5.39 5.44
C PHE A 64 3.52 6.80 5.87
N PHE A 65 2.71 7.41 6.72
CA PHE A 65 2.89 8.77 7.20
C PHE A 65 3.49 8.77 8.60
N TYR A 66 4.67 9.39 8.76
CA TYR A 66 5.33 9.58 10.05
C TYR A 66 5.35 11.05 10.40
N ARG A 67 4.81 11.38 11.57
CA ARG A 67 4.85 12.74 12.14
C ARG A 67 5.14 12.64 13.64
N SER A 68 6.03 13.47 14.12
CA SER A 68 6.43 13.51 15.55
C SER A 68 6.85 12.13 16.08
N LYS A 69 7.60 11.36 15.30
CA LYS A 69 8.05 9.98 15.61
C LYS A 69 6.92 8.93 15.69
N GLN A 70 5.71 9.27 15.33
CA GLN A 70 4.57 8.35 15.35
C GLN A 70 4.09 8.05 13.93
N ASN A 71 3.65 6.82 13.71
CA ASN A 71 2.97 6.45 12.49
C ASN A 71 1.51 6.93 12.55
N TRP A 72 1.16 7.88 11.69
CA TRP A 72 -0.19 8.45 11.58
C TRP A 72 -1.12 7.64 10.67
N GLY A 73 -0.63 6.52 10.16
CA GLY A 73 -1.38 5.62 9.30
C GLY A 73 -0.70 5.38 7.96
N ASN A 74 -1.41 4.67 7.11
CA ASN A 74 -0.94 4.36 5.77
C ASN A 74 -2.11 4.31 4.78
N GLN A 75 -1.79 4.49 3.49
CA GLN A 75 -2.78 4.45 2.43
C GLN A 75 -2.19 3.84 1.16
N ALA A 76 -2.99 3.02 0.48
CA ALA A 76 -2.68 2.46 -0.82
C ALA A 76 -3.26 3.33 -1.93
N TYR A 77 -2.47 3.57 -2.98
CA TYR A 77 -2.85 4.30 -4.17
C TYR A 77 -2.65 3.41 -5.40
N PHE A 78 -3.54 3.53 -6.36
CA PHE A 78 -3.52 2.78 -7.61
C PHE A 78 -3.47 3.75 -8.79
N PRO A 79 -2.29 4.32 -9.10
CA PRO A 79 -2.15 5.28 -10.18
C PRO A 79 -2.52 4.66 -11.53
N LYS A 80 -3.16 5.43 -12.40
CA LYS A 80 -3.36 5.06 -13.81
C LYS A 80 -2.05 5.27 -14.55
N HIS A 81 -1.61 4.27 -15.29
CA HIS A 81 -0.36 4.28 -16.06
C HIS A 81 -0.46 3.30 -17.23
N ASP A 82 0.45 3.41 -18.17
CA ASP A 82 0.56 2.45 -19.26
C ASP A 82 1.08 1.10 -18.71
N PRO A 83 0.54 -0.04 -19.20
CA PRO A 83 0.93 -1.36 -18.71
C PRO A 83 2.43 -1.65 -18.79
N ASP A 84 3.13 -1.08 -19.78
CA ASP A 84 4.56 -1.30 -20.02
C ASP A 84 5.46 -0.30 -19.30
N GLN A 85 4.90 0.76 -18.69
CA GLN A 85 5.65 1.79 -17.97
C GLN A 85 6.36 1.19 -16.76
N ASP A 86 7.64 1.55 -16.56
CA ASP A 86 8.42 1.06 -15.41
C ASP A 86 7.94 1.64 -14.09
N ILE A 87 8.06 0.86 -13.01
CA ILE A 87 7.62 1.25 -11.67
C ILE A 87 8.36 2.49 -11.15
N SER A 88 9.61 2.72 -11.56
CA SER A 88 10.38 3.92 -11.20
C SER A 88 9.81 5.19 -11.82
N GLU A 89 9.32 5.11 -13.06
CA GLU A 89 8.66 6.22 -13.75
C GLU A 89 7.29 6.50 -13.16
N ILE A 90 6.53 5.44 -12.85
CA ILE A 90 5.24 5.55 -12.16
C ILE A 90 5.42 6.22 -10.79
N MET A 91 6.48 5.84 -10.04
CA MET A 91 6.82 6.44 -8.76
C MET A 91 7.16 7.92 -8.88
N SER A 92 7.99 8.30 -9.87
CA SER A 92 8.35 9.71 -10.12
C SER A 92 7.12 10.56 -10.39
N SER A 93 6.26 10.12 -11.30
CA SER A 93 4.99 10.79 -11.63
C SER A 93 4.06 10.88 -10.44
N PHE A 94 3.96 9.79 -9.67
CA PHE A 94 3.15 9.76 -8.45
C PHE A 94 3.64 10.77 -7.42
N LEU A 95 4.94 10.85 -7.15
CA LEU A 95 5.50 11.79 -6.17
C LEU A 95 5.14 13.24 -6.52
N MET A 96 5.28 13.62 -7.78
CA MET A 96 4.96 14.97 -8.24
C MET A 96 3.47 15.30 -8.08
N GLN A 97 2.59 14.40 -8.51
CA GLN A 97 1.14 14.55 -8.34
C GLN A 97 0.70 14.52 -6.87
N PHE A 98 1.25 13.58 -6.09
CA PHE A 98 0.87 13.37 -4.70
C PHE A 98 1.18 14.59 -3.83
N TYR A 99 2.34 15.20 -4.06
CA TYR A 99 2.75 16.38 -3.32
C TYR A 99 2.33 17.71 -3.96
N GLU A 100 1.57 17.70 -5.05
CA GLU A 100 1.06 18.94 -5.65
C GLU A 100 0.24 19.77 -4.65
N ASN A 101 -0.67 19.11 -3.92
CA ASN A 101 -1.59 19.73 -2.97
C ASN A 101 -1.42 19.26 -1.52
N LYS A 102 -0.25 18.69 -1.18
CA LYS A 102 0.06 18.18 0.16
C LYS A 102 1.38 18.74 0.66
N ASN A 103 1.47 18.90 1.98
CA ASN A 103 2.71 19.28 2.63
C ASN A 103 3.73 18.15 2.50
N VAL A 104 4.93 18.47 2.06
CA VAL A 104 6.02 17.52 1.89
C VAL A 104 6.77 17.37 3.21
N PRO A 105 7.04 16.15 3.72
CA PRO A 105 7.88 15.95 4.89
C PRO A 105 9.35 16.25 4.56
N LYS A 106 10.19 16.41 5.60
CA LYS A 106 11.63 16.62 5.40
C LYS A 106 12.34 15.42 4.76
N LEU A 107 11.79 14.23 4.93
CA LEU A 107 12.38 12.99 4.44
C LEU A 107 11.32 12.14 3.73
N ILE A 108 11.62 11.71 2.51
CA ILE A 108 10.86 10.71 1.77
C ILE A 108 11.75 9.48 1.61
N ILE A 109 11.25 8.30 1.97
CA ILE A 109 11.99 7.04 1.86
C ILE A 109 11.31 6.16 0.82
N LEU A 110 12.08 5.70 -0.17
CA LEU A 110 11.59 4.87 -1.26
C LEU A 110 12.17 3.46 -1.19
N ASN A 111 11.42 2.45 -1.72
CA ASN A 111 11.92 1.09 -1.89
C ASN A 111 12.75 0.89 -3.16
N LEU A 112 12.67 1.82 -4.11
CA LEU A 112 13.35 1.75 -5.40
C LEU A 112 13.97 3.09 -5.77
N ASP A 113 14.95 3.06 -6.67
CA ASP A 113 15.55 4.27 -7.21
C ASP A 113 14.70 4.86 -8.34
N ILE A 114 14.72 6.19 -8.46
CA ILE A 114 14.00 6.93 -9.48
C ILE A 114 14.97 7.79 -10.29
N ARG A 115 14.76 7.89 -11.61
CA ARG A 115 15.70 8.56 -12.53
C ARG A 115 15.93 10.03 -12.16
N ASP A 116 14.86 10.78 -11.88
CA ASP A 116 14.90 12.22 -11.68
C ASP A 116 14.90 12.61 -10.21
N LYS A 117 15.45 11.77 -9.34
CA LYS A 117 15.45 11.94 -7.89
C LYS A 117 15.92 13.35 -7.47
N LYS A 118 17.07 13.81 -7.98
CA LYS A 118 17.62 15.13 -7.63
C LYS A 118 16.72 16.27 -8.07
N LEU A 119 16.13 16.17 -9.26
CA LEU A 119 15.20 17.18 -9.78
C LEU A 119 13.94 17.25 -8.92
N ILE A 120 13.38 16.11 -8.54
CA ILE A 120 12.20 16.02 -7.65
C ILE A 120 12.54 16.61 -6.26
N GLU A 121 13.70 16.28 -5.68
CA GLU A 121 14.16 16.86 -4.40
C GLU A 121 14.23 18.40 -4.49
N GLN A 122 14.82 18.95 -5.55
CA GLN A 122 14.94 20.38 -5.76
C GLN A 122 13.56 21.03 -5.94
N THR A 123 12.69 20.46 -6.76
CA THR A 123 11.35 20.99 -7.02
C THR A 123 10.52 21.03 -5.75
N LEU A 124 10.50 19.95 -4.98
CA LEU A 124 9.77 19.86 -3.71
C LEU A 124 10.38 20.78 -2.64
N SER A 125 11.72 20.92 -2.60
CA SER A 125 12.39 21.82 -1.67
C SER A 125 12.09 23.29 -1.98
N THR A 126 12.05 23.68 -3.23
CA THR A 126 11.68 25.01 -3.67
C THR A 126 10.22 25.32 -3.33
N LYS A 127 9.32 24.37 -3.60
CA LYS A 127 7.89 24.50 -3.28
C LYS A 127 7.66 24.78 -1.79
N GLU A 128 8.30 24.03 -0.92
CA GLU A 128 8.08 24.07 0.53
C GLU A 128 9.01 25.07 1.24
N ASN A 129 9.92 25.70 0.51
CA ASN A 129 10.96 26.59 1.06
C ASN A 129 11.75 25.93 2.22
N LYS A 130 12.03 24.63 2.10
CA LYS A 130 12.80 23.84 3.07
C LYS A 130 13.56 22.71 2.38
N ASN A 131 14.66 22.25 3.00
CA ASN A 131 15.42 21.12 2.47
C ASN A 131 14.64 19.80 2.61
N ILE A 132 14.32 19.17 1.48
CA ILE A 132 13.65 17.87 1.38
C ILE A 132 14.65 16.87 0.82
N SER A 133 14.73 15.71 1.43
CA SER A 133 15.61 14.62 1.01
C SER A 133 14.81 13.37 0.64
N ILE A 134 15.17 12.74 -0.49
CA ILE A 134 14.64 11.44 -0.91
C ILE A 134 15.74 10.39 -0.67
N ALA A 135 15.48 9.40 0.16
CA ALA A 135 16.43 8.35 0.51
C ALA A 135 15.92 6.98 0.09
N ILE A 136 16.86 6.08 -0.24
CA ILE A 136 16.55 4.67 -0.48
C ILE A 136 17.08 3.88 0.71
N ALA A 137 16.22 3.19 1.43
CA ALA A 137 16.61 2.46 2.62
C ALA A 137 16.93 1.00 2.30
N LYS A 138 18.23 0.68 2.25
CA LYS A 138 18.72 -0.69 1.99
C LYS A 138 19.05 -1.48 3.26
N LYS A 139 19.28 -0.83 4.40
CA LYS A 139 19.71 -1.46 5.66
C LYS A 139 19.11 -0.76 6.88
N GLY A 140 19.10 -1.46 8.04
CA GLY A 140 18.69 -0.93 9.33
C GLY A 140 17.16 -0.80 9.51
N ALA A 141 16.75 -0.03 10.53
CA ALA A 141 15.35 0.11 10.90
C ALA A 141 14.47 0.70 9.77
N LYS A 142 15.00 1.63 8.98
CA LYS A 142 14.30 2.21 7.83
C LYS A 142 14.01 1.17 6.75
N ALA A 143 14.92 0.22 6.52
CA ALA A 143 14.71 -0.87 5.57
C ALA A 143 13.60 -1.83 6.02
N LYS A 144 13.44 -2.06 7.32
CA LYS A 144 12.33 -2.86 7.86
C LYS A 144 10.98 -2.20 7.57
N VAL A 145 10.89 -0.88 7.73
CA VAL A 145 9.66 -0.14 7.47
C VAL A 145 9.32 -0.13 5.98
N ILE A 146 10.33 0.07 5.11
CA ILE A 146 10.11 0.04 3.66
C ILE A 146 9.69 -1.35 3.18
N SER A 147 10.28 -2.42 3.73
CA SER A 147 9.87 -3.79 3.42
C SER A 147 8.42 -4.08 3.84
N LEU A 148 7.97 -3.53 4.98
CA LEU A 148 6.57 -3.62 5.39
C LEU A 148 5.65 -2.86 4.42
N ALA A 149 6.04 -1.65 4.01
CA ALA A 149 5.29 -0.87 3.03
C ALA A 149 5.19 -1.60 1.68
N GLU A 150 6.27 -2.23 1.23
CA GLU A 150 6.29 -3.04 0.00
C GLU A 150 5.38 -4.27 0.11
N LYS A 151 5.42 -4.97 1.23
CA LYS A 151 4.49 -6.08 1.50
C LYS A 151 3.04 -5.63 1.46
N ASN A 152 2.71 -4.49 2.07
CA ASN A 152 1.37 -3.93 2.05
C ASN A 152 0.95 -3.50 0.63
N ALA A 153 1.87 -2.93 -0.17
CA ALA A 153 1.62 -2.60 -1.57
C ALA A 153 1.24 -3.85 -2.37
N LYS A 154 2.01 -4.93 -2.21
CA LYS A 154 1.76 -6.22 -2.87
C LYS A 154 0.41 -6.81 -2.47
N GLU A 155 0.11 -6.87 -1.17
CA GLU A 155 -1.15 -7.41 -0.66
C GLU A 155 -2.36 -6.57 -1.13
N SER A 156 -2.22 -5.23 -1.17
CA SER A 156 -3.26 -4.33 -1.63
C SER A 156 -3.51 -4.47 -3.13
N LEU A 157 -2.44 -4.64 -3.92
CA LEU A 157 -2.56 -4.89 -5.35
C LEU A 157 -3.24 -6.23 -5.63
N ASN A 158 -2.85 -7.29 -4.93
CA ASN A 158 -3.46 -8.61 -5.08
C ASN A 158 -4.97 -8.57 -4.78
N ARG A 159 -5.37 -7.92 -3.68
CA ARG A 159 -6.81 -7.74 -3.38
C ARG A 159 -7.54 -7.02 -4.53
N LYS A 160 -6.95 -5.94 -5.05
CA LYS A 160 -7.53 -5.17 -6.16
C LYS A 160 -7.65 -5.99 -7.46
N LEU A 161 -6.66 -6.83 -7.75
CA LEU A 161 -6.69 -7.74 -8.90
C LEU A 161 -7.78 -8.81 -8.75
N HIS A 162 -7.90 -9.40 -7.56
CA HIS A 162 -8.95 -10.39 -7.26
C HIS A 162 -10.35 -9.78 -7.35
N GLU A 163 -10.58 -8.60 -6.79
CA GLU A 163 -11.85 -7.87 -6.90
C GLU A 163 -12.21 -7.60 -8.37
N THR A 164 -11.22 -7.15 -9.17
CA THR A 164 -11.44 -6.88 -10.59
C THR A 164 -11.81 -8.14 -11.37
N ASN A 165 -11.13 -9.27 -11.09
CA ASN A 165 -11.40 -10.55 -11.74
C ASN A 165 -12.77 -11.11 -11.32
N ASN A 166 -13.12 -11.02 -10.04
CA ASN A 166 -14.43 -11.44 -9.55
C ASN A 166 -15.57 -10.63 -10.19
N ASN A 167 -15.40 -9.32 -10.29
CA ASN A 167 -16.39 -8.45 -10.94
C ASN A 167 -16.53 -8.79 -12.42
N LYS A 168 -15.42 -9.10 -13.13
CA LYS A 168 -15.46 -9.52 -14.53
C LYS A 168 -16.21 -10.85 -14.68
N ASN A 169 -15.92 -11.84 -13.85
CA ASN A 169 -16.59 -13.14 -13.85
C ASN A 169 -18.09 -13.02 -13.55
N LEU A 170 -18.45 -12.17 -12.57
CA LEU A 170 -19.86 -11.86 -12.25
C LEU A 170 -20.57 -11.21 -13.44
N PHE A 171 -19.93 -10.24 -14.08
CA PHE A 171 -20.47 -9.56 -15.23
C PHE A 171 -20.69 -10.52 -16.41
N GLU A 172 -19.69 -11.35 -16.73
CA GLU A 172 -19.81 -12.41 -17.77
C GLU A 172 -20.92 -13.39 -17.43
N GLY A 173 -21.09 -13.75 -16.15
CA GLY A 173 -22.20 -14.60 -15.68
C GLY A 173 -23.57 -13.96 -15.91
N ILE A 174 -23.70 -12.67 -15.63
CA ILE A 174 -24.94 -11.91 -15.86
C ILE A 174 -25.25 -11.83 -17.36
N VAL A 175 -24.27 -11.44 -18.18
CA VAL A 175 -24.40 -11.37 -19.65
C VAL A 175 -24.89 -12.70 -20.20
N LYS A 176 -24.30 -13.82 -19.74
CA LYS A 176 -24.64 -15.16 -20.19
C LYS A 176 -26.03 -15.59 -19.71
N LYS A 177 -26.39 -15.32 -18.47
CA LYS A 177 -27.69 -15.71 -17.87
C LYS A 177 -28.86 -14.96 -18.47
N PHE A 178 -28.68 -13.69 -18.80
CA PHE A 178 -29.73 -12.82 -19.36
C PHE A 178 -29.64 -12.66 -20.90
N ASN A 179 -28.71 -13.38 -21.53
CA ASN A 179 -28.53 -13.38 -23.00
C ASN A 179 -28.33 -11.94 -23.56
N LEU A 180 -27.57 -11.10 -22.81
CA LEU A 180 -27.36 -9.71 -23.16
C LEU A 180 -26.32 -9.58 -24.27
N LYS A 181 -26.45 -8.55 -25.13
CA LYS A 181 -25.46 -8.28 -26.18
C LYS A 181 -24.12 -7.86 -25.54
N ASN A 182 -22.98 -8.33 -26.09
CA ASN A 182 -21.63 -8.17 -25.58
C ASN A 182 -21.09 -6.71 -25.46
N ASN A 183 -21.91 -5.70 -25.72
CA ASN A 183 -21.50 -4.28 -25.70
C ASN A 183 -22.22 -3.45 -24.61
N ILE A 184 -22.42 -4.01 -23.44
CA ILE A 184 -23.00 -3.24 -22.33
C ILE A 184 -21.87 -2.54 -21.60
N SER A 185 -21.83 -1.21 -21.70
CA SER A 185 -20.83 -0.35 -21.03
C SER A 185 -21.29 0.18 -19.67
N LEU A 186 -22.60 0.09 -19.35
CA LEU A 186 -23.18 0.58 -18.09
C LEU A 186 -24.39 -0.29 -17.71
N ILE A 187 -24.49 -0.62 -16.40
CA ILE A 187 -25.71 -1.16 -15.78
C ILE A 187 -26.01 -0.19 -14.62
N GLU A 188 -27.12 0.53 -14.70
CA GLU A 188 -27.70 1.31 -13.60
C GLU A 188 -28.63 0.46 -12.74
#